data_55fc96495c6e3cb52270a7687354519b
#
_entry.id   55fc96495c6e3cb52270a7687354519b
#
_cell.length_a   1.000
_cell.length_b   1.000
_cell.length_c   1.000
_cell.angle_alpha   90.00
_cell.angle_beta   90.00
_cell.angle_gamma   90.00
#
_symmetry.space_group_name_H-M   'P 1'
#
loop_
_entity.id
_entity.type
_entity.pdbx_description
1 polymer ?
#
loop_
_entity_poly.entity_id
_entity_poly.type
_entity_poly.pdbx_seq_one_letter_code
_entity_poly.pdbx_strand_id
1 'polypeptide(L)'
;MGAVTEFVAAERLARRFPAARSLKDALAGRRRMVRAVDGVDLRLRRGESVGLVGESGSGKTTIGRLLLRLDRPSDGRIRFDGADLATLDRAGLRRFRARAQLVFQNPYDALNPRLTIGRALAEPLGSLGVPRAEHAGRVAEALRLVRLDGQDRLLRQHPHQLSGGQLQRVVLARALVPRPDFLVADEPVSMLDVSVRAGVLNLLRDLRAQLGLTALYISHDLTLVRYACERTVVLYLGKVMEDGPTAEVIRRPAHPYTQALIAAVPRPVVDQPRGTLPLRGAIGDAADPPSGCRLRDRCPHAFARCAEQEPSLLEIAPGHRAACHLHDRAAA
;
A
#
# COMPACT_ATOMS: atom_id res chain seq x y z
N MET A 1 15.11 -27.27 1.39
CA MET A 1 14.54 -25.92 1.51
C MET A 1 13.48 -25.77 0.45
N GLY A 2 12.19 -25.90 0.80
CA GLY A 2 11.10 -25.76 -0.16
C GLY A 2 11.10 -24.34 -0.76
N ALA A 3 10.94 -24.23 -2.07
CA ALA A 3 10.79 -22.94 -2.74
C ALA A 3 9.63 -22.17 -2.06
N VAL A 4 9.93 -21.04 -1.46
CA VAL A 4 8.93 -20.16 -0.85
C VAL A 4 8.06 -19.63 -1.97
N THR A 5 6.86 -20.19 -2.11
CA THR A 5 5.95 -19.87 -3.20
C THR A 5 5.48 -18.42 -3.06
N GLU A 6 5.85 -17.58 -4.00
CA GLU A 6 5.38 -16.20 -4.14
C GLU A 6 3.87 -16.23 -4.39
N PHE A 7 3.10 -15.52 -3.55
CA PHE A 7 1.65 -15.46 -3.69
C PHE A 7 1.21 -14.29 -4.58
N VAL A 8 1.84 -13.13 -4.38
CA VAL A 8 1.69 -11.96 -5.26
C VAL A 8 3.06 -11.53 -5.71
N ALA A 9 3.28 -11.39 -7.00
CA ALA A 9 4.55 -10.94 -7.56
C ALA A 9 4.31 -9.87 -8.62
N ALA A 10 4.96 -8.73 -8.45
CA ALA A 10 5.11 -7.69 -9.46
C ALA A 10 6.55 -7.69 -9.95
N GLU A 11 6.76 -7.78 -11.26
CA GLU A 11 8.07 -7.84 -11.90
C GLU A 11 8.23 -6.64 -12.82
N ARG A 12 9.25 -5.81 -12.58
CA ARG A 12 9.58 -4.57 -13.31
C ARG A 12 8.36 -3.69 -13.56
N LEU A 13 7.48 -3.60 -12.55
CA LEU A 13 6.20 -2.92 -12.65
C LEU A 13 6.40 -1.43 -12.92
N ALA A 14 5.76 -0.92 -13.98
CA ALA A 14 5.77 0.50 -14.31
C ALA A 14 4.38 1.03 -14.60
N ARG A 15 4.12 2.26 -14.19
CA ARG A 15 2.91 3.01 -14.52
C ARG A 15 3.22 4.47 -14.79
N ARG A 16 2.83 4.91 -15.98
CA ARG A 16 3.03 6.28 -16.44
C ARG A 16 1.66 6.93 -16.68
N PHE A 17 1.50 8.16 -16.23
CA PHE A 17 0.30 8.96 -16.47
C PHE A 17 0.67 10.21 -17.27
N PRO A 18 -0.21 10.70 -18.17
CA PRO A 18 0.00 12.00 -18.77
C PRO A 18 0.06 13.09 -17.69
N ALA A 19 1.11 13.92 -17.70
CA ALA A 19 1.17 15.11 -16.84
C ALA A 19 0.15 16.17 -17.30
N ALA A 20 -0.31 17.00 -16.37
CA ALA A 20 -1.11 18.16 -16.72
C ALA A 20 -0.33 19.04 -17.72
N ARG A 21 -0.95 19.44 -18.81
CA ARG A 21 -0.32 20.29 -19.84
C ARG A 21 -0.14 21.70 -19.30
N SER A 22 1.11 22.14 -19.17
CA SER A 22 1.37 23.58 -19.06
C SER A 22 1.24 24.25 -20.44
N LEU A 23 0.95 25.54 -20.46
CA LEU A 23 0.95 26.31 -21.71
C LEU A 23 2.30 26.22 -22.46
N LYS A 24 3.41 26.17 -21.72
CA LYS A 24 4.76 25.99 -22.28
C LYS A 24 4.93 24.61 -22.94
N ASP A 25 4.40 23.54 -22.32
CA ASP A 25 4.47 22.18 -22.87
C ASP A 25 3.59 22.03 -24.11
N ALA A 26 2.43 22.71 -24.13
CA ALA A 26 1.53 22.75 -25.28
C ALA A 26 2.18 23.41 -26.49
N LEU A 27 2.86 24.54 -26.29
CA LEU A 27 3.59 25.28 -27.33
C LEU A 27 4.83 24.50 -27.83
N ALA A 28 5.50 23.78 -26.95
CA ALA A 28 6.68 22.98 -27.28
C ALA A 28 6.37 21.57 -27.85
N GLY A 29 5.08 21.20 -27.97
CA GLY A 29 4.67 19.86 -28.43
C GLY A 29 5.11 18.71 -27.50
N ARG A 30 5.56 19.01 -26.28
CA ARG A 30 6.09 18.03 -25.32
C ARG A 30 4.96 17.37 -24.56
N ARG A 31 4.94 16.03 -24.55
CA ARG A 31 4.08 15.21 -23.68
C ARG A 31 4.89 14.73 -22.48
N ARG A 32 4.81 15.45 -21.37
CA ARG A 32 5.43 14.98 -20.12
C ARG A 32 4.61 13.84 -19.53
N MET A 33 5.30 12.85 -18.98
CA MET A 33 4.67 11.68 -18.37
C MET A 33 5.13 11.54 -16.92
N VAL A 34 4.19 11.54 -15.98
CA VAL A 34 4.46 11.23 -14.56
C VAL A 34 4.78 9.76 -14.45
N ARG A 35 5.97 9.43 -13.98
CA ARG A 35 6.42 8.04 -13.70
C ARG A 35 6.02 7.66 -12.28
N ALA A 36 4.73 7.38 -12.08
CA ALA A 36 4.20 7.06 -10.76
C ALA A 36 4.76 5.77 -10.18
N VAL A 37 5.05 4.79 -11.03
CA VAL A 37 5.77 3.54 -10.70
C VAL A 37 6.76 3.29 -11.82
N ASP A 38 8.02 3.00 -11.51
CA ASP A 38 9.10 2.96 -12.50
C ASP A 38 10.05 1.77 -12.26
N GLY A 39 9.65 0.58 -12.73
CA GLY A 39 10.43 -0.64 -12.64
C GLY A 39 10.48 -1.26 -11.24
N VAL A 40 9.37 -1.28 -10.52
CA VAL A 40 9.27 -1.84 -9.17
C VAL A 40 9.12 -3.36 -9.23
N ASP A 41 9.99 -4.06 -8.50
CA ASP A 41 9.84 -5.47 -8.15
C ASP A 41 9.29 -5.57 -6.71
N LEU A 42 8.15 -6.25 -6.56
CA LEU A 42 7.51 -6.47 -5.25
C LEU A 42 6.95 -7.87 -5.19
N ARG A 43 7.30 -8.61 -4.15
CA ARG A 43 6.86 -9.99 -3.95
C ARG A 43 6.27 -10.13 -2.56
N LEU A 44 5.13 -10.78 -2.44
CA LEU A 44 4.50 -11.10 -1.17
C LEU A 44 4.32 -12.62 -1.07
N ARG A 45 4.67 -13.18 0.09
CA ARG A 45 4.42 -14.58 0.42
C ARG A 45 2.98 -14.73 0.93
N ARG A 46 2.42 -15.93 0.83
CA ARG A 46 1.10 -16.21 1.40
C ARG A 46 1.12 -15.97 2.92
N GLY A 47 0.15 -15.23 3.43
CA GLY A 47 0.03 -14.86 4.84
C GLY A 47 0.98 -13.75 5.31
N GLU A 48 1.86 -13.23 4.45
CA GLU A 48 2.79 -12.15 4.79
C GLU A 48 2.06 -10.80 4.89
N SER A 49 2.49 -9.96 5.85
CA SER A 49 2.09 -8.55 5.92
C SER A 49 3.26 -7.66 5.52
N VAL A 50 3.04 -6.86 4.47
CA VAL A 50 4.02 -5.92 3.93
C VAL A 50 3.53 -4.49 4.08
N GLY A 51 4.35 -3.62 4.66
CA GLY A 51 4.12 -2.18 4.70
C GLY A 51 4.78 -1.49 3.50
N LEU A 52 4.02 -0.74 2.74
CA LEU A 52 4.52 0.12 1.67
C LEU A 52 4.47 1.57 2.14
N VAL A 53 5.63 2.15 2.41
CA VAL A 53 5.76 3.48 3.02
C VAL A 53 6.46 4.47 2.10
N GLY A 54 6.23 5.76 2.34
CA GLY A 54 6.85 6.87 1.61
C GLY A 54 5.99 8.12 1.65
N GLU A 55 6.53 9.24 1.20
CA GLU A 55 5.81 10.52 1.11
C GLU A 55 4.61 10.44 0.16
N SER A 56 3.68 11.41 0.26
CA SER A 56 2.57 11.54 -0.70
C SER A 56 3.12 11.69 -2.12
N GLY A 57 2.45 11.04 -3.09
CA GLY A 57 2.91 11.05 -4.49
C GLY A 57 4.06 10.09 -4.81
N SER A 58 4.56 9.28 -3.85
CA SER A 58 5.64 8.31 -4.13
C SER A 58 5.22 7.10 -4.99
N GLY A 59 3.92 6.90 -5.24
CA GLY A 59 3.40 5.81 -6.08
C GLY A 59 2.74 4.65 -5.34
N LYS A 60 2.63 4.69 -4.01
CA LYS A 60 2.08 3.62 -3.15
C LYS A 60 0.68 3.16 -3.55
N THR A 61 -0.28 4.09 -3.57
CA THR A 61 -1.66 3.82 -3.99
C THR A 61 -1.73 3.27 -5.41
N THR A 62 -0.88 3.78 -6.32
CA THR A 62 -0.78 3.27 -7.70
C THR A 62 -0.35 1.80 -7.72
N ILE A 63 0.65 1.41 -6.92
CA ILE A 63 1.07 0.00 -6.79
C ILE A 63 -0.10 -0.84 -6.27
N GLY A 64 -0.78 -0.43 -5.20
CA GLY A 64 -1.95 -1.14 -4.67
C GLY A 64 -3.04 -1.36 -5.73
N ARG A 65 -3.38 -0.32 -6.50
CA ARG A 65 -4.37 -0.39 -7.58
C ARG A 65 -3.94 -1.32 -8.73
N LEU A 66 -2.65 -1.32 -9.07
CA LEU A 66 -2.09 -2.21 -10.08
C LEU A 66 -2.16 -3.68 -9.63
N LEU A 67 -1.76 -3.97 -8.38
CA LEU A 67 -1.82 -5.33 -7.82
C LEU A 67 -3.24 -5.89 -7.75
N LEU A 68 -4.24 -5.03 -7.61
CA LEU A 68 -5.68 -5.40 -7.66
C LEU A 68 -6.28 -5.35 -9.06
N ARG A 69 -5.47 -5.12 -10.11
CA ARG A 69 -5.97 -5.02 -11.50
C ARG A 69 -7.07 -3.95 -11.66
N LEU A 70 -7.07 -2.92 -10.79
CA LEU A 70 -7.92 -1.72 -10.92
C LEU A 70 -7.35 -0.76 -11.95
N ASP A 71 -6.02 -0.72 -12.08
CA ASP A 71 -5.30 -0.06 -13.16
C ASP A 71 -4.48 -1.07 -13.95
N ARG A 72 -4.13 -0.72 -15.19
CA ARG A 72 -3.25 -1.55 -16.04
C ARG A 72 -1.82 -1.02 -15.94
N PRO A 73 -0.81 -1.88 -15.81
CA PRO A 73 0.57 -1.44 -15.88
C PRO A 73 0.87 -0.89 -17.28
N SER A 74 1.80 0.06 -17.35
CA SER A 74 2.37 0.55 -18.61
C SER A 74 3.48 -0.39 -19.11
N ASP A 75 4.14 -1.10 -18.18
CA ASP A 75 5.17 -2.12 -18.45
C ASP A 75 5.28 -3.03 -17.21
N GLY A 76 5.94 -4.19 -17.40
CA GLY A 76 6.07 -5.21 -16.36
C GLY A 76 4.84 -6.13 -16.29
N ARG A 77 4.86 -7.05 -15.32
CA ARG A 77 3.80 -8.05 -15.14
C ARG A 77 3.45 -8.24 -13.68
N ILE A 78 2.24 -8.76 -13.44
CA ILE A 78 1.75 -9.07 -12.10
C ILE A 78 1.22 -10.50 -12.11
N ARG A 79 1.72 -11.32 -11.17
CA ARG A 79 1.22 -12.67 -10.93
C ARG A 79 0.50 -12.73 -9.59
N PHE A 80 -0.58 -13.47 -9.57
CA PHE A 80 -1.34 -13.77 -8.37
C PHE A 80 -1.57 -15.28 -8.30
N ASP A 81 -1.06 -15.91 -7.25
CA ASP A 81 -1.14 -17.38 -7.05
C ASP A 81 -0.66 -18.16 -8.30
N GLY A 82 0.47 -17.71 -8.88
CA GLY A 82 1.08 -18.24 -10.09
C GLY A 82 0.48 -17.78 -11.42
N ALA A 83 -0.76 -17.25 -11.44
CA ALA A 83 -1.42 -16.81 -12.67
C ALA A 83 -1.04 -15.35 -13.03
N ASP A 84 -0.74 -15.09 -14.30
CA ASP A 84 -0.53 -13.72 -14.80
C ASP A 84 -1.88 -13.00 -14.91
N LEU A 85 -2.01 -11.86 -14.22
CA LEU A 85 -3.25 -11.07 -14.23
C LEU A 85 -3.59 -10.48 -15.61
N ALA A 86 -2.62 -10.33 -16.50
CA ALA A 86 -2.85 -9.78 -17.83
C ALA A 86 -3.63 -10.77 -18.73
N THR A 87 -3.49 -12.08 -18.50
CA THR A 87 -4.07 -13.14 -19.31
C THR A 87 -5.45 -13.60 -18.83
N LEU A 88 -5.94 -13.08 -17.70
CA LEU A 88 -7.23 -13.48 -17.15
C LEU A 88 -8.39 -13.05 -18.04
N ASP A 89 -9.24 -14.00 -18.38
CA ASP A 89 -10.55 -13.77 -18.98
C ASP A 89 -11.54 -13.14 -17.99
N ARG A 90 -12.76 -12.88 -18.43
CA ARG A 90 -13.81 -12.28 -17.58
C ARG A 90 -14.13 -13.14 -16.35
N ALA A 91 -14.14 -14.45 -16.49
CA ALA A 91 -14.44 -15.37 -15.39
C ALA A 91 -13.25 -15.45 -14.40
N GLY A 92 -12.01 -15.53 -14.92
CA GLY A 92 -10.78 -15.47 -14.13
C GLY A 92 -10.65 -14.16 -13.34
N LEU A 93 -10.99 -13.03 -13.99
CA LEU A 93 -10.96 -11.73 -13.33
C LEU A 93 -12.02 -11.63 -12.22
N ARG A 94 -13.20 -12.25 -12.39
CA ARG A 94 -14.22 -12.31 -11.34
C ARG A 94 -13.73 -13.13 -10.15
N ARG A 95 -13.13 -14.32 -10.39
CA ARG A 95 -12.52 -15.15 -9.33
C ARG A 95 -11.39 -14.42 -8.62
N PHE A 96 -10.51 -13.75 -9.35
CA PHE A 96 -9.44 -12.92 -8.79
C PHE A 96 -9.99 -11.81 -7.88
N ARG A 97 -11.01 -11.07 -8.33
CA ARG A 97 -11.66 -10.00 -7.56
C ARG A 97 -12.34 -10.49 -6.29
N ALA A 98 -12.82 -11.73 -6.25
CA ALA A 98 -13.32 -12.32 -5.01
C ALA A 98 -12.19 -12.56 -3.98
N ARG A 99 -10.99 -12.93 -4.46
CA ARG A 99 -9.84 -13.28 -3.64
C ARG A 99 -8.96 -12.08 -3.25
N ALA A 100 -9.06 -10.97 -3.98
CA ALA A 100 -8.22 -9.78 -3.79
C ALA A 100 -9.09 -8.54 -3.61
N GLN A 101 -8.99 -7.89 -2.44
CA GLN A 101 -9.88 -6.79 -2.05
C GLN A 101 -9.09 -5.53 -1.64
N LEU A 102 -9.74 -4.37 -1.77
CA LEU A 102 -9.22 -3.07 -1.37
C LEU A 102 -10.00 -2.52 -0.18
N VAL A 103 -9.28 -2.06 0.84
CA VAL A 103 -9.80 -1.16 1.86
C VAL A 103 -9.36 0.26 1.50
N PHE A 104 -10.33 1.12 1.22
CA PHE A 104 -10.10 2.49 0.77
C PHE A 104 -9.63 3.40 1.91
N GLN A 105 -8.87 4.41 1.57
CA GLN A 105 -8.40 5.47 2.48
C GLN A 105 -9.58 6.22 3.10
N ASN A 106 -10.54 6.62 2.28
CA ASN A 106 -11.76 7.28 2.74
C ASN A 106 -12.90 6.27 2.79
N PRO A 107 -13.44 5.95 3.98
CA PRO A 107 -14.52 4.97 4.11
C PRO A 107 -15.81 5.40 3.42
N TYR A 108 -16.05 6.70 3.21
CA TYR A 108 -17.22 7.19 2.48
C TYR A 108 -17.15 6.87 0.98
N ASP A 109 -15.98 6.75 0.40
CA ASP A 109 -15.81 6.41 -1.02
C ASP A 109 -16.07 4.90 -1.28
N ALA A 110 -16.00 4.08 -0.23
CA ALA A 110 -16.21 2.64 -0.31
C ALA A 110 -17.69 2.24 -0.34
N LEU A 111 -18.59 3.11 0.13
CA LEU A 111 -20.01 2.80 0.33
C LEU A 111 -20.90 3.78 -0.43
N ASN A 112 -21.88 3.25 -1.17
CA ASN A 112 -22.90 4.11 -1.75
C ASN A 112 -23.80 4.68 -0.63
N PRO A 113 -23.84 6.02 -0.43
CA PRO A 113 -24.58 6.64 0.69
C PRO A 113 -26.11 6.45 0.60
N ARG A 114 -26.62 6.05 -0.56
CA ARG A 114 -28.06 5.78 -0.78
C ARG A 114 -28.47 4.39 -0.36
N LEU A 115 -27.52 3.48 -0.12
CA LEU A 115 -27.80 2.12 0.30
C LEU A 115 -27.77 2.00 1.83
N THR A 116 -28.59 1.12 2.36
CA THR A 116 -28.44 0.67 3.74
C THR A 116 -27.17 -0.17 3.90
N ILE A 117 -26.62 -0.27 5.10
CA ILE A 117 -25.41 -1.05 5.38
C ILE A 117 -25.57 -2.51 4.95
N GLY A 118 -26.74 -3.13 5.22
CA GLY A 118 -27.00 -4.50 4.81
C GLY A 118 -26.92 -4.68 3.29
N ARG A 119 -27.48 -3.75 2.51
CA ARG A 119 -27.39 -3.78 1.05
C ARG A 119 -25.98 -3.52 0.55
N ALA A 120 -25.28 -2.55 1.15
CA ALA A 120 -23.90 -2.23 0.77
C ALA A 120 -22.93 -3.38 1.05
N LEU A 121 -23.15 -4.16 2.12
CA LEU A 121 -22.37 -5.37 2.42
C LEU A 121 -22.70 -6.54 1.47
N ALA A 122 -23.95 -6.67 1.04
CA ALA A 122 -24.36 -7.75 0.13
C ALA A 122 -24.01 -7.47 -1.35
N GLU A 123 -23.81 -6.22 -1.74
CA GLU A 123 -23.53 -5.79 -3.12
C GLU A 123 -22.36 -6.55 -3.79
N PRO A 124 -21.19 -6.72 -3.14
CA PRO A 124 -20.07 -7.47 -3.72
C PRO A 124 -20.44 -8.92 -4.06
N LEU A 125 -21.25 -9.57 -3.23
CA LEU A 125 -21.66 -10.96 -3.43
C LEU A 125 -22.46 -11.13 -4.72
N GLY A 126 -23.41 -10.22 -4.98
CA GLY A 126 -24.18 -10.23 -6.22
C GLY A 126 -23.29 -10.05 -7.45
N SER A 127 -22.34 -9.11 -7.40
CA SER A 127 -21.38 -8.84 -8.48
C SER A 127 -20.45 -10.03 -8.75
N LEU A 128 -20.14 -10.81 -7.72
CA LEU A 128 -19.31 -12.01 -7.79
C LEU A 128 -20.09 -13.27 -8.19
N GLY A 129 -21.42 -13.19 -8.26
CA GLY A 129 -22.29 -14.32 -8.63
C GLY A 129 -22.51 -15.33 -7.49
N VAL A 130 -22.34 -14.90 -6.22
CA VAL A 130 -22.64 -15.73 -5.05
C VAL A 130 -24.17 -15.92 -4.95
N PRO A 131 -24.67 -17.14 -4.67
CA PRO A 131 -26.10 -17.39 -4.52
C PRO A 131 -26.71 -16.50 -3.41
N ARG A 132 -27.91 -15.96 -3.67
CA ARG A 132 -28.59 -15.07 -2.71
C ARG A 132 -28.82 -15.71 -1.34
N ALA A 133 -29.03 -17.02 -1.30
CA ALA A 133 -29.20 -17.77 -0.05
C ALA A 133 -27.99 -17.68 0.90
N GLU A 134 -26.79 -17.46 0.36
CA GLU A 134 -25.56 -17.34 1.15
C GLU A 134 -25.31 -15.90 1.66
N HIS A 135 -25.97 -14.89 1.06
CA HIS A 135 -25.64 -13.49 1.33
C HIS A 135 -25.77 -13.13 2.82
N ALA A 136 -26.89 -13.48 3.44
CA ALA A 136 -27.17 -13.15 4.84
C ALA A 136 -26.11 -13.78 5.78
N GLY A 137 -25.77 -15.05 5.56
CA GLY A 137 -24.75 -15.76 6.35
C GLY A 137 -23.36 -15.13 6.22
N ARG A 138 -22.93 -14.79 4.98
CA ARG A 138 -21.63 -14.16 4.74
C ARG A 138 -21.55 -12.76 5.31
N VAL A 139 -22.63 -11.98 5.23
CA VAL A 139 -22.71 -10.64 5.84
C VAL A 139 -22.61 -10.75 7.38
N ALA A 140 -23.36 -11.66 7.99
CA ALA A 140 -23.32 -11.87 9.44
C ALA A 140 -21.93 -12.32 9.91
N GLU A 141 -21.28 -13.23 9.18
CA GLU A 141 -19.90 -13.64 9.45
C GLU A 141 -18.92 -12.46 9.38
N ALA A 142 -18.99 -11.66 8.32
CA ALA A 142 -18.12 -10.49 8.15
C ALA A 142 -18.31 -9.45 9.25
N LEU A 143 -19.56 -9.20 9.69
CA LEU A 143 -19.85 -8.30 10.81
C LEU A 143 -19.27 -8.82 12.13
N ARG A 144 -19.39 -10.13 12.39
CA ARG A 144 -18.76 -10.76 13.56
C ARG A 144 -17.25 -10.60 13.56
N LEU A 145 -16.59 -10.83 12.40
CA LEU A 145 -15.15 -10.66 12.26
C LEU A 145 -14.68 -9.25 12.60
N VAL A 146 -15.48 -8.22 12.28
CA VAL A 146 -15.16 -6.82 12.61
C VAL A 146 -15.76 -6.35 13.94
N ARG A 147 -16.32 -7.27 14.75
CA ARG A 147 -16.90 -6.97 16.08
C ARG A 147 -18.06 -5.98 16.01
N LEU A 148 -18.94 -6.16 15.04
CA LEU A 148 -20.21 -5.42 14.84
C LEU A 148 -21.41 -6.37 14.78
N ASP A 149 -21.30 -7.55 15.33
CA ASP A 149 -22.39 -8.53 15.46
C ASP A 149 -23.43 -8.10 16.52
N GLY A 150 -24.61 -8.72 16.46
CA GLY A 150 -25.72 -8.43 17.39
C GLY A 150 -26.39 -7.06 17.19
N GLN A 151 -26.08 -6.35 16.12
CA GLN A 151 -26.63 -5.03 15.83
C GLN A 151 -27.57 -5.04 14.61
N ASP A 152 -28.72 -5.72 14.69
CA ASP A 152 -29.70 -5.76 13.58
C ASP A 152 -30.12 -4.38 13.09
N ARG A 153 -30.13 -3.40 13.99
CA ARG A 153 -30.38 -1.99 13.65
C ARG A 153 -29.35 -1.45 12.68
N LEU A 154 -28.06 -1.86 12.80
CA LEU A 154 -26.96 -1.41 11.94
C LEU A 154 -27.25 -1.71 10.46
N LEU A 155 -27.80 -2.89 10.14
CA LEU A 155 -28.09 -3.29 8.76
C LEU A 155 -29.11 -2.40 8.06
N ARG A 156 -29.97 -1.71 8.83
CA ARG A 156 -31.00 -0.79 8.32
C ARG A 156 -30.53 0.65 8.25
N GLN A 157 -29.41 0.99 8.90
CA GLN A 157 -28.83 2.33 8.88
C GLN A 157 -28.14 2.62 7.54
N HIS A 158 -27.91 3.90 7.27
CA HIS A 158 -27.12 4.39 6.14
C HIS A 158 -25.71 4.80 6.62
N PRO A 159 -24.70 4.88 5.72
CA PRO A 159 -23.31 5.21 6.07
C PRO A 159 -23.18 6.49 6.93
N HIS A 160 -23.93 7.55 6.62
CA HIS A 160 -23.88 8.83 7.31
C HIS A 160 -24.43 8.79 8.76
N GLN A 161 -25.07 7.70 9.18
CA GLN A 161 -25.62 7.52 10.53
C GLN A 161 -24.64 6.81 11.47
N LEU A 162 -23.46 6.41 10.96
CA LEU A 162 -22.45 5.67 11.71
C LEU A 162 -21.36 6.59 12.25
N SER A 163 -20.77 6.22 13.39
CA SER A 163 -19.53 6.83 13.83
C SER A 163 -18.38 6.46 12.88
N GLY A 164 -17.30 7.25 12.82
CA GLY A 164 -16.14 6.98 11.96
C GLY A 164 -15.56 5.58 12.17
N GLY A 165 -15.44 5.14 13.43
CA GLY A 165 -14.95 3.81 13.75
C GLY A 165 -15.89 2.67 13.34
N GLN A 166 -17.22 2.88 13.47
CA GLN A 166 -18.20 1.92 12.97
C GLN A 166 -18.16 1.85 11.44
N LEU A 167 -18.12 2.99 10.77
CA LEU A 167 -18.05 3.07 9.32
C LEU A 167 -16.80 2.35 8.78
N GLN A 168 -15.63 2.58 9.39
CA GLN A 168 -14.40 1.90 9.00
C GLN A 168 -14.50 0.38 9.17
N ARG A 169 -15.10 -0.09 10.26
CA ARG A 169 -15.33 -1.53 10.47
C ARG A 169 -16.31 -2.11 9.45
N VAL A 170 -17.33 -1.36 9.05
CA VAL A 170 -18.26 -1.76 7.98
C VAL A 170 -17.54 -1.86 6.64
N VAL A 171 -16.64 -0.92 6.31
CA VAL A 171 -15.80 -0.99 5.10
C VAL A 171 -14.88 -2.22 5.12
N LEU A 172 -14.27 -2.52 6.28
CA LEU A 172 -13.51 -3.76 6.46
C LEU A 172 -14.40 -5.00 6.28
N ALA A 173 -15.59 -5.02 6.89
CA ALA A 173 -16.54 -6.13 6.70
C ALA A 173 -16.88 -6.32 5.21
N ARG A 174 -17.15 -5.23 4.47
CA ARG A 174 -17.44 -5.28 3.04
C ARG A 174 -16.30 -5.92 2.23
N ALA A 175 -15.06 -5.61 2.57
CA ALA A 175 -13.90 -6.23 1.95
C ALA A 175 -13.76 -7.73 2.32
N LEU A 176 -14.23 -8.14 3.50
CA LEU A 176 -14.15 -9.53 3.98
C LEU A 176 -15.31 -10.42 3.53
N VAL A 177 -16.48 -9.85 3.17
CA VAL A 177 -17.65 -10.61 2.72
C VAL A 177 -17.34 -11.61 1.58
N PRO A 178 -16.46 -11.30 0.59
CA PRO A 178 -16.06 -12.26 -0.44
C PRO A 178 -15.13 -13.37 0.06
N ARG A 179 -14.62 -13.30 1.29
CA ARG A 179 -13.58 -14.18 1.86
C ARG A 179 -12.28 -14.11 1.06
N PRO A 180 -11.61 -12.95 1.03
CA PRO A 180 -10.39 -12.76 0.26
C PRO A 180 -9.19 -13.51 0.86
N ASP A 181 -8.20 -13.79 0.01
CA ASP A 181 -6.86 -14.26 0.41
C ASP A 181 -5.84 -13.10 0.48
N PHE A 182 -6.12 -12.01 -0.25
CA PHE A 182 -5.26 -10.84 -0.37
C PHE A 182 -6.02 -9.56 -0.09
N LEU A 183 -5.44 -8.72 0.77
CA LEU A 183 -5.98 -7.42 1.13
C LEU A 183 -4.96 -6.31 0.87
N VAL A 184 -5.35 -5.31 0.12
CA VAL A 184 -4.64 -4.04 0.06
C VAL A 184 -5.38 -3.05 0.94
N ALA A 185 -4.73 -2.52 1.96
CA ALA A 185 -5.29 -1.52 2.86
C ALA A 185 -4.56 -0.18 2.63
N ASP A 186 -5.22 0.73 1.93
CA ASP A 186 -4.68 2.04 1.60
C ASP A 186 -5.05 3.04 2.70
N GLU A 187 -4.07 3.42 3.51
CA GLU A 187 -4.20 4.33 4.67
C GLU A 187 -5.42 4.03 5.58
N PRO A 188 -5.60 2.79 6.04
CA PRO A 188 -6.86 2.30 6.62
C PRO A 188 -7.28 2.99 7.93
N VAL A 189 -6.45 3.84 8.51
CA VAL A 189 -6.70 4.53 9.79
C VAL A 189 -6.43 6.03 9.75
N SER A 190 -6.08 6.60 8.59
CA SER A 190 -5.67 8.00 8.45
C SER A 190 -6.79 9.00 8.84
N MET A 191 -8.04 8.65 8.57
CA MET A 191 -9.23 9.47 8.83
C MET A 191 -9.84 9.25 10.22
N LEU A 192 -9.20 8.46 11.09
CA LEU A 192 -9.73 8.10 12.40
C LEU A 192 -9.04 8.86 13.53
N ASP A 193 -9.81 9.16 14.58
CA ASP A 193 -9.29 9.68 15.83
C ASP A 193 -8.27 8.71 16.47
N VAL A 194 -7.33 9.25 17.22
CA VAL A 194 -6.24 8.49 17.83
C VAL A 194 -6.74 7.31 18.67
N SER A 195 -7.82 7.52 19.45
CA SER A 195 -8.43 6.49 20.31
C SER A 195 -9.04 5.34 19.52
N VAL A 196 -9.66 5.63 18.37
CA VAL A 196 -10.31 4.63 17.50
C VAL A 196 -9.27 3.90 16.64
N ARG A 197 -8.19 4.59 16.24
CA ARG A 197 -7.12 4.07 15.39
C ARG A 197 -6.51 2.79 15.94
N ALA A 198 -6.16 2.77 17.24
CA ALA A 198 -5.59 1.59 17.89
C ALA A 198 -6.52 0.37 17.81
N GLY A 199 -7.83 0.58 18.02
CA GLY A 199 -8.83 -0.49 17.92
C GLY A 199 -8.93 -1.10 16.52
N VAL A 200 -8.84 -0.29 15.45
CA VAL A 200 -8.88 -0.76 14.06
C VAL A 200 -7.56 -1.46 13.68
N LEU A 201 -6.41 -0.99 14.17
CA LEU A 201 -5.12 -1.65 13.94
C LEU A 201 -5.07 -3.03 14.60
N ASN A 202 -5.54 -3.15 15.86
CA ASN A 202 -5.68 -4.44 16.53
C ASN A 202 -6.58 -5.38 15.73
N LEU A 203 -7.73 -4.88 15.26
CA LEU A 203 -8.66 -5.65 14.45
C LEU A 203 -7.99 -6.17 13.16
N LEU A 204 -7.28 -5.32 12.42
CA LEU A 204 -6.57 -5.72 11.19
C LEU A 204 -5.52 -6.81 11.46
N ARG A 205 -4.76 -6.69 12.54
CA ARG A 205 -3.78 -7.70 12.97
C ARG A 205 -4.46 -9.03 13.30
N ASP A 206 -5.54 -8.99 14.08
CA ASP A 206 -6.28 -10.19 14.52
C ASP A 206 -6.94 -10.88 13.32
N LEU A 207 -7.55 -10.11 12.39
CA LEU A 207 -8.13 -10.62 11.14
C LEU A 207 -7.08 -11.33 10.28
N ARG A 208 -5.88 -10.73 10.15
CA ARG A 208 -4.79 -11.37 9.40
C ARG A 208 -4.41 -12.70 10.01
N ALA A 209 -4.19 -12.74 11.33
CA ALA A 209 -3.81 -13.97 12.03
C ALA A 209 -4.90 -15.04 11.96
N GLN A 210 -6.18 -14.65 12.14
CA GLN A 210 -7.31 -15.58 12.15
C GLN A 210 -7.61 -16.16 10.76
N LEU A 211 -7.50 -15.33 9.71
CA LEU A 211 -7.89 -15.70 8.34
C LEU A 211 -6.70 -16.11 7.45
N GLY A 212 -5.46 -16.01 7.94
CA GLY A 212 -4.27 -16.28 7.14
C GLY A 212 -4.10 -15.31 5.96
N LEU A 213 -4.60 -14.07 6.08
CA LEU A 213 -4.60 -13.08 5.01
C LEU A 213 -3.18 -12.64 4.63
N THR A 214 -2.91 -12.59 3.33
CA THR A 214 -1.79 -11.81 2.80
C THR A 214 -2.22 -10.35 2.74
N ALA A 215 -1.41 -9.43 3.25
CA ALA A 215 -1.80 -8.03 3.33
C ALA A 215 -0.70 -7.07 2.86
N LEU A 216 -1.09 -6.08 2.04
CA LEU A 216 -0.28 -4.91 1.71
C LEU A 216 -0.89 -3.69 2.39
N TYR A 217 -0.18 -3.16 3.38
CA TYR A 217 -0.56 -1.92 4.06
C TYR A 217 0.16 -0.74 3.42
N ILE A 218 -0.58 0.18 2.85
CA ILE A 218 -0.05 1.44 2.32
C ILE A 218 -0.23 2.49 3.40
N SER A 219 0.86 3.13 3.81
CA SER A 219 0.81 4.17 4.83
C SER A 219 1.99 5.16 4.71
N HIS A 220 1.76 6.39 5.17
CA HIS A 220 2.82 7.32 5.50
C HIS A 220 3.19 7.27 7.00
N ASP A 221 2.41 6.54 7.81
CA ASP A 221 2.63 6.36 9.26
C ASP A 221 3.43 5.09 9.52
N LEU A 222 4.71 5.28 9.87
CA LEU A 222 5.61 4.19 10.25
C LEU A 222 5.19 3.47 11.54
N THR A 223 4.41 4.12 12.41
CA THR A 223 3.88 3.51 13.64
C THR A 223 2.91 2.38 13.30
N LEU A 224 2.01 2.61 12.33
CA LEU A 224 1.12 1.58 11.80
C LEU A 224 1.93 0.40 11.26
N VAL A 225 2.92 0.69 10.41
CA VAL A 225 3.71 -0.34 9.73
C VAL A 225 4.51 -1.17 10.73
N ARG A 226 5.13 -0.52 11.72
CA ARG A 226 5.83 -1.18 12.83
C ARG A 226 4.92 -2.16 13.59
N TYR A 227 3.65 -1.81 13.73
CA TYR A 227 2.68 -2.60 14.49
C TYR A 227 2.08 -3.76 13.70
N ALA A 228 1.79 -3.55 12.41
CA ALA A 228 0.99 -4.46 11.59
C ALA A 228 1.79 -5.28 10.58
N CYS A 229 3.04 -4.88 10.25
CA CYS A 229 3.78 -5.44 9.13
C CYS A 229 5.06 -6.17 9.55
N GLU A 230 5.32 -7.31 8.93
CA GLU A 230 6.54 -8.11 9.11
C GLU A 230 7.69 -7.55 8.29
N ARG A 231 7.39 -7.05 7.09
CA ARG A 231 8.34 -6.47 6.15
C ARG A 231 7.89 -5.08 5.71
N THR A 232 8.85 -4.20 5.47
CA THR A 232 8.62 -2.82 5.03
C THR A 232 9.36 -2.56 3.74
N VAL A 233 8.65 -1.97 2.79
CA VAL A 233 9.19 -1.46 1.51
C VAL A 233 9.03 0.04 1.49
N VAL A 234 10.12 0.76 1.32
CA VAL A 234 10.16 2.22 1.29
C VAL A 234 10.20 2.69 -0.15
N LEU A 235 9.24 3.51 -0.53
CA LEU A 235 9.06 3.99 -1.90
C LEU A 235 9.28 5.51 -2.00
N TYR A 236 10.08 5.93 -2.98
CA TYR A 236 10.29 7.34 -3.30
C TYR A 236 10.28 7.57 -4.82
N LEU A 237 9.47 8.51 -5.31
CA LEU A 237 9.31 8.84 -6.75
C LEU A 237 9.22 7.62 -7.66
N GLY A 238 8.36 6.66 -7.29
CA GLY A 238 8.11 5.45 -8.08
C GLY A 238 9.18 4.36 -7.99
N LYS A 239 10.19 4.50 -7.15
CA LYS A 239 11.29 3.53 -6.96
C LYS A 239 11.34 2.99 -5.54
N VAL A 240 11.77 1.72 -5.38
CA VAL A 240 12.07 1.14 -4.07
C VAL A 240 13.43 1.64 -3.61
N MET A 241 13.45 2.29 -2.45
CA MET A 241 14.68 2.80 -1.81
C MET A 241 15.24 1.80 -0.81
N GLU A 242 14.37 1.15 -0.05
CA GLU A 242 14.76 0.18 0.98
C GLU A 242 13.67 -0.88 1.13
N ASP A 243 14.06 -2.13 1.41
CA ASP A 243 13.15 -3.27 1.60
C ASP A 243 13.78 -4.24 2.59
N GLY A 244 13.07 -4.56 3.67
CA GLY A 244 13.59 -5.47 4.67
C GLY A 244 12.61 -5.79 5.79
N PRO A 245 13.01 -6.63 6.76
CA PRO A 245 12.26 -6.86 7.98
C PRO A 245 11.94 -5.52 8.66
N THR A 246 10.68 -5.30 9.02
CA THR A 246 10.22 -4.02 9.58
C THR A 246 11.07 -3.58 10.78
N ALA A 247 11.43 -4.51 11.65
CA ALA A 247 12.26 -4.22 12.81
C ALA A 247 13.66 -3.71 12.43
N GLU A 248 14.27 -4.21 11.37
CA GLU A 248 15.59 -3.78 10.90
C GLU A 248 15.50 -2.43 10.17
N VAL A 249 14.55 -2.26 9.26
CA VAL A 249 14.31 -0.99 8.55
C VAL A 249 14.09 0.16 9.53
N ILE A 250 13.37 -0.08 10.65
CA ILE A 250 13.11 0.95 11.66
C ILE A 250 14.31 1.18 12.59
N ARG A 251 15.00 0.11 13.02
CA ARG A 251 16.13 0.24 13.98
C ARG A 251 17.42 0.67 13.32
N ARG A 252 17.66 0.20 12.08
CA ARG A 252 18.90 0.40 11.34
C ARG A 252 18.60 0.81 9.89
N PRO A 253 17.90 1.96 9.68
CA PRO A 253 17.57 2.42 8.33
C PRO A 253 18.85 2.62 7.53
N ALA A 254 18.94 1.95 6.40
CA ALA A 254 20.12 1.96 5.55
C ALA A 254 20.10 3.12 4.56
N HIS A 255 18.92 3.46 4.05
CA HIS A 255 18.80 4.51 3.05
C HIS A 255 18.57 5.89 3.73
N PRO A 256 19.28 6.98 3.31
CA PRO A 256 19.09 8.31 3.89
C PRO A 256 17.64 8.83 3.90
N TYR A 257 16.84 8.43 2.90
CA TYR A 257 15.42 8.75 2.87
C TYR A 257 14.63 8.07 4.00
N THR A 258 14.91 6.79 4.27
CA THR A 258 14.28 6.05 5.37
C THR A 258 14.68 6.65 6.72
N GLN A 259 15.93 7.06 6.88
CA GLN A 259 16.42 7.76 8.08
C GLN A 259 15.61 9.05 8.31
N ALA A 260 15.38 9.82 7.25
CA ALA A 260 14.59 11.04 7.32
C ALA A 260 13.11 10.77 7.65
N LEU A 261 12.48 9.74 7.05
CA LEU A 261 11.12 9.36 7.37
C LEU A 261 10.95 8.97 8.84
N ILE A 262 11.91 8.22 9.40
CA ILE A 262 11.90 7.81 10.81
C ILE A 262 12.12 9.01 11.72
N ALA A 263 13.03 9.92 11.38
CA ALA A 263 13.30 11.13 12.14
C ALA A 263 12.09 12.09 12.16
N ALA A 264 11.22 12.04 11.14
CA ALA A 264 10.01 12.85 11.06
C ALA A 264 8.86 12.33 11.96
N VAL A 265 8.95 11.09 12.49
CA VAL A 265 7.92 10.54 13.39
C VAL A 265 7.97 11.28 14.73
N PRO A 266 6.88 11.92 15.18
CA PRO A 266 6.84 12.60 16.47
C PRO A 266 7.13 11.62 17.62
N ARG A 267 8.09 11.96 18.46
CA ARG A 267 8.36 11.22 19.70
C ARG A 267 7.70 11.96 20.86
N PRO A 268 7.05 11.29 21.81
CA PRO A 268 6.46 11.91 22.98
C PRO A 268 7.55 12.24 24.01
N VAL A 269 8.55 13.03 23.62
CA VAL A 269 9.60 13.52 24.53
C VAL A 269 9.49 15.02 24.58
N VAL A 270 9.25 15.54 25.79
CA VAL A 270 9.23 16.97 26.09
C VAL A 270 10.68 17.47 26.00
N ASP A 271 10.92 18.62 25.35
CA ASP A 271 12.23 19.31 25.25
C ASP A 271 13.32 18.72 24.33
N GLN A 272 13.01 17.87 23.36
CA GLN A 272 13.97 17.67 22.29
C GLN A 272 13.79 18.74 21.19
N PRO A 273 14.88 19.45 20.78
CA PRO A 273 14.83 20.30 19.59
C PRO A 273 14.31 19.45 18.43
N ARG A 274 13.32 19.94 17.68
CA ARG A 274 12.87 19.31 16.46
C ARG A 274 14.09 19.15 15.55
N GLY A 275 14.61 17.93 15.43
CA GLY A 275 15.70 17.65 14.52
C GLY A 275 15.28 18.13 13.14
N THR A 276 16.09 18.95 12.49
CA THR A 276 15.90 19.30 11.09
C THR A 276 15.88 18.00 10.31
N LEU A 277 14.84 17.80 9.49
CA LEU A 277 14.79 16.66 8.56
C LEU A 277 16.12 16.63 7.82
N PRO A 278 16.87 15.51 7.81
CA PRO A 278 18.20 15.45 7.21
C PRO A 278 18.17 15.52 5.66
N LEU A 279 17.03 15.90 5.07
CA LEU A 279 16.86 16.06 3.63
C LEU A 279 16.82 17.53 3.24
N ARG A 280 17.36 17.85 2.07
CA ARG A 280 17.37 19.19 1.49
C ARG A 280 16.14 19.41 0.60
N GLY A 281 15.65 20.64 0.51
CA GLY A 281 14.65 21.05 -0.48
C GLY A 281 13.29 20.35 -0.40
N ALA A 282 12.52 20.48 -1.46
CA ALA A 282 11.18 19.90 -1.63
C ALA A 282 11.24 18.54 -2.33
N ILE A 283 10.08 17.84 -2.34
CA ILE A 283 9.90 16.58 -3.09
C ILE A 283 10.10 16.86 -4.58
N GLY A 284 10.88 16.01 -5.26
CA GLY A 284 11.12 16.11 -6.69
C GLY A 284 9.86 15.88 -7.54
N ASP A 285 9.92 16.31 -8.80
CA ASP A 285 8.82 16.13 -9.75
C ASP A 285 8.88 14.73 -10.38
N ALA A 286 7.85 13.92 -10.18
CA ALA A 286 7.73 12.60 -10.79
C ALA A 286 7.56 12.63 -12.32
N ALA A 287 7.24 13.81 -12.91
CA ALA A 287 7.19 14.01 -14.35
C ALA A 287 8.56 14.36 -14.95
N ASP A 288 9.49 14.82 -14.11
CA ASP A 288 10.87 15.10 -14.49
C ASP A 288 11.83 14.66 -13.38
N PRO A 289 11.91 13.34 -13.13
CA PRO A 289 12.74 12.84 -12.06
C PRO A 289 14.22 13.02 -12.39
N PRO A 290 15.07 13.28 -11.38
CA PRO A 290 16.50 13.46 -11.58
C PRO A 290 17.13 12.20 -12.21
N SER A 291 18.18 12.38 -13.02
CA SER A 291 19.01 11.26 -13.51
C SER A 291 19.71 10.57 -12.35
N GLY A 292 20.10 9.31 -12.51
CA GLY A 292 20.77 8.56 -11.45
C GLY A 292 19.86 8.34 -10.22
N CYS A 293 20.39 8.58 -9.02
CA CYS A 293 19.64 8.40 -7.78
C CYS A 293 18.48 9.40 -7.65
N ARG A 294 17.27 8.91 -7.45
CA ARG A 294 16.06 9.76 -7.32
C ARG A 294 16.11 10.73 -6.14
N LEU A 295 16.86 10.41 -5.09
CA LEU A 295 17.00 11.24 -3.90
C LEU A 295 18.12 12.27 -4.00
N ARG A 296 19.01 12.23 -5.02
CA ARG A 296 20.27 12.98 -5.05
C ARG A 296 20.13 14.48 -4.70
N ASP A 297 19.08 15.13 -5.20
CA ASP A 297 18.89 16.57 -5.00
C ASP A 297 18.47 16.93 -3.55
N ARG A 298 17.95 15.92 -2.82
CA ARG A 298 17.56 16.04 -1.42
C ARG A 298 18.55 15.38 -0.44
N CYS A 299 19.44 14.52 -0.94
CA CYS A 299 20.31 13.72 -0.11
C CYS A 299 21.48 14.54 0.44
N PRO A 300 21.69 14.59 1.77
CA PRO A 300 22.85 15.28 2.36
C PRO A 300 24.18 14.58 2.02
N HIS A 301 24.16 13.31 1.64
CA HIS A 301 25.30 12.47 1.31
C HIS A 301 25.50 12.27 -0.20
N ALA A 302 24.85 13.08 -1.05
CA ALA A 302 24.97 12.94 -2.49
C ALA A 302 26.40 13.25 -2.97
N PHE A 303 26.90 12.44 -3.92
CA PHE A 303 28.20 12.61 -4.58
C PHE A 303 28.06 12.30 -6.09
N ALA A 304 29.14 12.47 -6.87
CA ALA A 304 29.11 12.44 -8.34
C ALA A 304 28.38 11.22 -8.91
N ARG A 305 28.69 10.02 -8.44
CA ARG A 305 28.04 8.77 -8.91
C ARG A 305 26.51 8.78 -8.74
N CYS A 306 26.00 9.47 -7.72
CA CYS A 306 24.55 9.61 -7.53
C CYS A 306 23.85 10.36 -8.67
N ALA A 307 24.57 11.21 -9.40
CA ALA A 307 24.03 11.91 -10.57
C ALA A 307 24.13 11.08 -11.86
N GLU A 308 25.14 10.24 -11.96
CA GLU A 308 25.51 9.49 -13.15
C GLU A 308 24.76 8.15 -13.25
N GLN A 309 24.57 7.46 -12.13
CA GLN A 309 24.07 6.10 -12.12
C GLN A 309 22.91 5.92 -11.12
N GLU A 310 21.85 5.22 -11.54
CA GLU A 310 20.78 4.76 -10.65
C GLU A 310 21.31 3.64 -9.74
N PRO A 311 21.17 3.74 -8.41
CA PRO A 311 21.61 2.68 -7.51
C PRO A 311 20.74 1.45 -7.63
N SER A 312 21.36 0.28 -7.70
CA SER A 312 20.67 -1.01 -7.64
C SER A 312 20.21 -1.31 -6.22
N LEU A 313 19.11 -2.06 -6.08
CA LEU A 313 18.63 -2.56 -4.80
C LEU A 313 19.50 -3.74 -4.35
N LEU A 314 20.53 -3.48 -3.55
CA LEU A 314 21.53 -4.45 -3.08
C LEU A 314 21.17 -5.00 -1.69
N GLU A 315 21.45 -6.26 -1.45
CA GLU A 315 21.34 -6.87 -0.14
C GLU A 315 22.51 -6.39 0.73
N ILE A 316 22.18 -5.76 1.86
CA ILE A 316 23.14 -5.19 2.83
C ILE A 316 23.21 -6.01 4.11
N ALA A 317 22.19 -6.81 4.38
CA ALA A 317 22.12 -7.82 5.44
C ALA A 317 21.09 -8.87 5.01
N PRO A 318 21.04 -10.06 5.63
CA PRO A 318 20.09 -11.11 5.25
C PRO A 318 18.65 -10.60 5.18
N GLY A 319 18.07 -10.60 3.97
CA GLY A 319 16.72 -10.11 3.68
C GLY A 319 16.52 -8.60 3.82
N HIS A 320 17.58 -7.79 4.01
CA HIS A 320 17.54 -6.34 4.07
C HIS A 320 18.30 -5.73 2.88
N ARG A 321 17.62 -4.96 2.05
CA ARG A 321 18.12 -4.41 0.78
C ARG A 321 17.96 -2.89 0.76
N ALA A 322 18.93 -2.19 0.17
CA ALA A 322 18.88 -0.74 -0.02
C ALA A 322 19.39 -0.34 -1.41
N ALA A 323 18.74 0.65 -2.02
CA ALA A 323 19.15 1.23 -3.30
C ALA A 323 19.94 2.51 -3.06
N CYS A 324 21.19 2.37 -2.58
CA CYS A 324 22.04 3.50 -2.21
C CYS A 324 23.52 3.20 -2.44
N HIS A 325 24.19 4.08 -3.19
CA HIS A 325 25.64 3.98 -3.47
C HIS A 325 26.56 4.05 -2.24
N LEU A 326 26.04 4.47 -1.07
CA LEU A 326 26.81 4.42 0.17
C LEU A 326 27.13 2.97 0.59
N HIS A 327 26.35 1.99 0.10
CA HIS A 327 26.55 0.56 0.39
C HIS A 327 27.34 -0.19 -0.67
N ASP A 328 27.63 0.42 -1.84
CA ASP A 328 28.40 -0.23 -2.90
C ASP A 328 29.86 -0.52 -2.49
N ARG A 329 30.34 0.12 -1.42
CA ARG A 329 31.72 -0.07 -0.93
C ARG A 329 31.90 -1.24 0.03
N ALA A 330 30.83 -1.91 0.44
CA ALA A 330 30.88 -3.06 1.35
C ALA A 330 31.14 -4.41 0.61
N ALA A 331 31.21 -4.39 -0.73
CA ALA A 331 31.41 -5.55 -1.58
C ALA A 331 32.77 -5.57 -2.31
N ALA A 332 33.72 -4.71 -1.89
CA ALA A 332 35.08 -4.68 -2.41
C ALA A 332 36.10 -5.11 -1.37
#